data_37383256184ff243a2a46e093b54f7b4
#
_entry.id   37383256184ff243a2a46e093b54f7b4
#
_cell.length_a   1.000
_cell.length_b   1.000
_cell.length_c   1.000
_cell.angle_alpha   90.00
_cell.angle_beta   90.00
_cell.angle_gamma   90.00
#
_symmetry.space_group_name_H-M   'P 1'
#
loop_
_entity.id
_entity.type
_entity.pdbx_description
1 polymer ?
#
loop_
_entity_poly.entity_id
_entity_poly.type
_entity_poly.pdbx_seq_one_letter_code
_entity_poly.pdbx_strand_id
1 'polypeptide(L)'
;MTLEEKRLVWVSHHLSLQKKENVTAEYFGIHPKGLVPTLVHDGVVHIESNDIIEYLDKTFTEPPLTPADPAALIEMQHWLKIATNHHVDTIKTYIYAKKMAGKLRKSVAEQAQYVALQKDPELLAFHRKVSSDEGLTDADVAAAEGRLRGFFSRAEVNLANCPWLVGDQFTLADIAWVPVHFTLLGAQFPFNEFPRVSAWAVAIRERQSFREGVLRWCPQF
;
A
#
# COMPACT_ATOMS: atom_id res chain seq x y z
N MET A 1 9.47 -6.04 -2.66
CA MET A 1 9.81 -6.93 -1.52
C MET A 1 9.50 -8.40 -1.83
N THR A 2 8.26 -8.79 -2.15
CA THR A 2 7.94 -10.23 -2.38
C THR A 2 8.86 -10.89 -3.40
N LEU A 3 9.11 -10.24 -4.53
CA LEU A 3 10.05 -10.75 -5.54
C LEU A 3 11.46 -10.98 -4.97
N GLU A 4 11.93 -10.10 -4.10
CA GLU A 4 13.23 -10.20 -3.44
C GLU A 4 13.26 -11.31 -2.36
N GLU A 5 12.17 -11.44 -1.56
CA GLU A 5 12.04 -12.55 -0.61
C GLU A 5 12.06 -13.91 -1.33
N LYS A 6 11.42 -13.97 -2.50
CA LYS A 6 11.40 -15.17 -3.38
C LYS A 6 12.67 -15.33 -4.21
N ARG A 7 13.62 -14.40 -4.14
CA ARG A 7 14.88 -14.40 -4.91
C ARG A 7 14.65 -14.54 -6.43
N LEU A 8 13.56 -13.94 -6.90
CA LEU A 8 13.21 -13.98 -8.32
C LEU A 8 13.99 -12.92 -9.11
N VAL A 9 14.36 -13.26 -10.33
CA VAL A 9 14.88 -12.27 -11.30
C VAL A 9 13.70 -11.53 -11.90
N TRP A 10 13.72 -10.20 -11.85
CA TRP A 10 12.64 -9.36 -12.34
C TRP A 10 13.16 -8.07 -12.96
N VAL A 11 12.36 -7.44 -13.79
CA VAL A 11 12.65 -6.17 -14.44
C VAL A 11 11.67 -5.12 -13.95
N SER A 12 12.21 -3.97 -13.51
CA SER A 12 11.38 -2.84 -13.06
C SER A 12 11.04 -1.92 -14.23
N HIS A 13 9.75 -1.66 -14.39
CA HIS A 13 9.21 -0.61 -15.25
C HIS A 13 8.69 0.52 -14.37
N HIS A 14 9.59 1.43 -13.96
CA HIS A 14 9.25 2.48 -13.01
C HIS A 14 8.36 3.54 -13.65
N LEU A 15 7.22 3.84 -13.01
CA LEU A 15 6.28 4.88 -13.39
C LEU A 15 6.32 6.03 -12.38
N SER A 16 6.51 7.25 -12.86
CA SER A 16 6.44 8.45 -12.04
C SER A 16 4.99 8.88 -11.81
N LEU A 17 4.47 8.64 -10.61
CA LEU A 17 3.13 9.10 -10.23
C LEU A 17 3.03 10.64 -10.19
N GLN A 18 4.15 11.32 -9.90
CA GLN A 18 4.21 12.79 -9.94
C GLN A 18 4.02 13.33 -11.35
N LYS A 19 4.59 12.65 -12.35
CA LYS A 19 4.40 12.97 -13.77
C LYS A 19 3.11 12.39 -14.34
N LYS A 20 2.32 11.68 -13.53
CA LYS A 20 1.05 11.05 -13.94
C LYS A 20 1.21 10.03 -15.08
N GLU A 21 2.37 9.36 -15.15
CA GLU A 21 2.66 8.35 -16.18
C GLU A 21 1.70 7.16 -16.13
N ASN A 22 1.06 6.93 -14.98
CA ASN A 22 -0.03 5.96 -14.82
C ASN A 22 -1.41 6.47 -15.30
N VAL A 23 -1.53 7.75 -15.68
CA VAL A 23 -2.80 8.36 -16.13
C VAL A 23 -2.75 8.58 -17.64
N THR A 24 -2.51 7.51 -18.37
CA THR A 24 -2.49 7.49 -19.84
C THR A 24 -3.42 6.40 -20.36
N ALA A 25 -3.96 6.56 -21.57
CA ALA A 25 -4.82 5.55 -22.19
C ALA A 25 -4.09 4.20 -22.33
N GLU A 26 -2.78 4.24 -22.63
CA GLU A 26 -1.94 3.05 -22.74
C GLU A 26 -1.88 2.29 -21.42
N TYR A 27 -1.58 2.98 -20.31
CA TYR A 27 -1.50 2.32 -19.01
C TYR A 27 -2.88 1.86 -18.48
N PHE A 28 -3.95 2.59 -18.77
CA PHE A 28 -5.32 2.14 -18.47
C PHE A 28 -5.72 0.90 -19.29
N GLY A 29 -5.09 0.64 -20.42
CA GLY A 29 -5.19 -0.62 -21.16
C GLY A 29 -4.55 -1.80 -20.45
N ILE A 30 -3.56 -1.56 -19.59
CA ILE A 30 -2.88 -2.57 -18.77
C ILE A 30 -3.57 -2.73 -17.42
N HIS A 31 -3.76 -1.61 -16.70
CA HIS A 31 -4.43 -1.57 -15.40
C HIS A 31 -5.70 -0.73 -15.48
N PRO A 32 -6.92 -1.34 -15.47
CA PRO A 32 -8.19 -0.62 -15.72
C PRO A 32 -8.51 0.52 -14.75
N LYS A 33 -7.87 0.55 -13.58
CA LYS A 33 -7.99 1.63 -12.59
C LYS A 33 -6.84 2.64 -12.66
N GLY A 34 -5.83 2.43 -13.52
CA GLY A 34 -4.64 3.29 -13.60
C GLY A 34 -3.82 3.32 -12.31
N LEU A 35 -3.81 2.23 -11.54
CA LEU A 35 -3.08 2.11 -10.27
C LEU A 35 -1.76 1.36 -10.48
N VAL A 36 -0.89 1.45 -9.49
CA VAL A 36 0.33 0.65 -9.37
C VAL A 36 0.27 -0.12 -8.05
N PRO A 37 0.89 -1.29 -7.96
CA PRO A 37 1.70 -1.98 -8.96
C PRO A 37 0.89 -2.79 -9.98
N THR A 38 1.56 -3.14 -11.09
CA THR A 38 1.13 -4.17 -12.02
C THR A 38 2.26 -5.17 -12.18
N LEU A 39 1.98 -6.46 -12.16
CA LEU A 39 2.93 -7.53 -12.46
C LEU A 39 2.56 -8.17 -13.79
N VAL A 40 3.55 -8.37 -14.65
CA VAL A 40 3.39 -9.21 -15.85
C VAL A 40 4.26 -10.46 -15.68
N HIS A 41 3.65 -11.64 -15.71
CA HIS A 41 4.34 -12.91 -15.64
C HIS A 41 3.83 -13.83 -16.75
N ASP A 42 4.73 -14.31 -17.61
CA ASP A 42 4.43 -15.15 -18.78
C ASP A 42 3.31 -14.57 -19.67
N GLY A 43 3.33 -13.26 -19.87
CA GLY A 43 2.34 -12.54 -20.68
C GLY A 43 0.99 -12.30 -19.98
N VAL A 44 0.81 -12.79 -18.76
CA VAL A 44 -0.40 -12.56 -17.95
C VAL A 44 -0.20 -11.35 -17.06
N VAL A 45 -1.18 -10.44 -17.09
CA VAL A 45 -1.20 -9.22 -16.28
C VAL A 45 -1.91 -9.51 -14.95
N HIS A 46 -1.21 -9.25 -13.85
CA HIS A 46 -1.75 -9.31 -12.48
C HIS A 46 -1.82 -7.89 -11.92
N ILE A 47 -2.95 -7.54 -11.33
CA ILE A 47 -3.21 -6.24 -10.71
C ILE A 47 -3.65 -6.46 -9.26
N GLU A 48 -3.81 -5.37 -8.50
CA GLU A 48 -4.08 -5.35 -7.05
C GLU A 48 -2.89 -5.91 -6.25
N SER A 49 -2.31 -5.07 -5.40
CA SER A 49 -1.04 -5.41 -4.73
C SER A 49 -1.10 -6.68 -3.88
N ASN A 50 -2.22 -6.91 -3.18
CA ASN A 50 -2.37 -8.10 -2.35
C ASN A 50 -2.54 -9.36 -3.19
N ASP A 51 -3.31 -9.29 -4.28
CA ASP A 51 -3.47 -10.42 -5.20
C ASP A 51 -2.14 -10.79 -5.88
N ILE A 52 -1.33 -9.77 -6.21
CA ILE A 52 0.02 -9.97 -6.76
C ILE A 52 0.93 -10.70 -5.78
N ILE A 53 0.98 -10.29 -4.52
CA ILE A 53 1.87 -10.93 -3.53
C ILE A 53 1.39 -12.33 -3.16
N GLU A 54 0.09 -12.58 -3.09
CA GLU A 54 -0.47 -13.91 -2.89
C GLU A 54 -0.19 -14.82 -4.10
N TYR A 55 -0.36 -14.30 -5.32
CA TYR A 55 0.00 -15.02 -6.54
C TYR A 55 1.46 -15.44 -6.56
N LEU A 56 2.37 -14.51 -6.23
CA LEU A 56 3.80 -14.80 -6.19
C LEU A 56 4.15 -15.86 -5.15
N ASP A 57 3.55 -15.80 -3.95
CA ASP A 57 3.82 -16.76 -2.90
C ASP A 57 3.28 -18.16 -3.25
N LYS A 58 2.11 -18.22 -3.87
CA LYS A 58 1.49 -19.47 -4.33
C LYS A 58 2.23 -20.10 -5.51
N THR A 59 2.76 -19.28 -6.42
CA THR A 59 3.46 -19.77 -7.63
C THR A 59 4.89 -20.19 -7.32
N PHE A 60 5.57 -19.41 -6.45
CA PHE A 60 6.94 -19.66 -6.03
C PHE A 60 6.93 -19.96 -4.54
N THR A 61 6.80 -21.24 -4.20
CA THR A 61 6.50 -21.68 -2.83
C THR A 61 7.62 -21.45 -1.81
N GLU A 62 8.88 -21.30 -2.26
CA GLU A 62 10.04 -21.14 -1.37
C GLU A 62 10.71 -19.77 -1.47
N PRO A 63 11.07 -19.17 -0.32
CA PRO A 63 10.62 -19.48 1.05
C PRO A 63 9.13 -19.13 1.22
N PRO A 64 8.37 -19.87 2.07
CA PRO A 64 6.94 -19.59 2.27
C PRO A 64 6.74 -18.28 3.01
N LEU A 65 5.82 -17.44 2.52
CA LEU A 65 5.39 -16.17 3.14
C LEU A 65 3.95 -16.26 3.67
N THR A 66 3.29 -17.36 3.39
CA THR A 66 1.98 -17.73 3.92
C THR A 66 2.17 -18.76 5.04
N PRO A 67 1.65 -18.51 6.25
CA PRO A 67 1.81 -19.45 7.36
C PRO A 67 1.03 -20.75 7.13
N ALA A 68 1.59 -21.87 7.58
CA ALA A 68 0.94 -23.18 7.50
C ALA A 68 -0.12 -23.38 8.62
N ASP A 69 0.02 -22.68 9.75
CA ASP A 69 -0.96 -22.74 10.83
C ASP A 69 -2.28 -22.06 10.42
N PRO A 70 -3.44 -22.70 10.54
CA PRO A 70 -4.72 -22.15 10.12
C PRO A 70 -5.11 -20.85 10.83
N ALA A 71 -4.78 -20.69 12.11
CA ALA A 71 -5.10 -19.48 12.85
C ALA A 71 -4.24 -18.30 12.39
N ALA A 72 -2.96 -18.54 12.20
CA ALA A 72 -2.03 -17.55 11.63
C ALA A 72 -2.41 -17.17 10.19
N LEU A 73 -2.87 -18.12 9.39
CA LEU A 73 -3.37 -17.86 8.03
C LEU A 73 -4.60 -16.92 8.05
N ILE A 74 -5.56 -17.17 8.93
CA ILE A 74 -6.73 -16.31 9.09
C ILE A 74 -6.31 -14.89 9.51
N GLU A 75 -5.37 -14.78 10.44
CA GLU A 75 -4.85 -13.48 10.89
C GLU A 75 -4.11 -12.74 9.76
N MET A 76 -3.26 -13.43 8.99
CA MET A 76 -2.60 -12.86 7.82
C MET A 76 -3.61 -12.31 6.80
N GLN A 77 -4.62 -13.11 6.45
CA GLN A 77 -5.67 -12.69 5.53
C GLN A 77 -6.48 -11.50 6.05
N HIS A 78 -6.69 -11.43 7.37
CA HIS A 78 -7.34 -10.28 7.99
C HIS A 78 -6.53 -8.99 7.77
N TRP A 79 -5.20 -9.02 7.98
CA TRP A 79 -4.31 -7.89 7.71
C TRP A 79 -4.32 -7.46 6.24
N LEU A 80 -4.30 -8.41 5.31
CA LEU A 80 -4.40 -8.13 3.88
C LEU A 80 -5.74 -7.43 3.55
N LYS A 81 -6.85 -7.94 4.09
CA LYS A 81 -8.19 -7.34 3.88
C LYS A 81 -8.29 -5.92 4.43
N ILE A 82 -7.73 -5.63 5.60
CA ILE A 82 -7.71 -4.26 6.14
C ILE A 82 -6.98 -3.34 5.17
N ALA A 83 -5.79 -3.71 4.71
CA ALA A 83 -5.01 -2.89 3.79
C ALA A 83 -5.76 -2.60 2.48
N THR A 84 -6.49 -3.58 1.94
CA THR A 84 -7.29 -3.41 0.71
C THR A 84 -8.54 -2.57 0.97
N ASN A 85 -9.37 -2.98 1.93
CA ASN A 85 -10.70 -2.40 2.12
C ASN A 85 -10.67 -0.95 2.63
N HIS A 86 -9.58 -0.58 3.33
CA HIS A 86 -9.41 0.76 3.88
C HIS A 86 -8.34 1.58 3.15
N HIS A 87 -8.01 1.19 1.92
CA HIS A 87 -7.00 1.93 1.16
C HIS A 87 -7.46 3.35 0.81
N VAL A 88 -8.67 3.53 0.29
CA VAL A 88 -9.16 4.83 -0.19
C VAL A 88 -9.72 5.66 0.97
N ASP A 89 -10.65 5.10 1.73
CA ASP A 89 -11.40 5.81 2.78
C ASP A 89 -10.55 6.17 4.01
N THR A 90 -9.42 5.52 4.19
CA THR A 90 -8.57 5.68 5.38
C THR A 90 -7.13 6.06 5.02
N ILE A 91 -6.37 5.14 4.42
CA ILE A 91 -4.94 5.33 4.17
C ILE A 91 -4.71 6.50 3.21
N LYS A 92 -5.35 6.46 2.05
CA LYS A 92 -5.23 7.48 1.01
C LYS A 92 -5.80 8.81 1.47
N THR A 93 -6.95 8.80 2.15
CA THR A 93 -7.55 10.01 2.72
C THR A 93 -6.60 10.74 3.68
N TYR A 94 -6.00 10.02 4.63
CA TYR A 94 -5.04 10.62 5.57
C TYR A 94 -3.80 11.18 4.86
N ILE A 95 -3.20 10.39 3.96
CA ILE A 95 -2.00 10.80 3.21
C ILE A 95 -2.28 12.04 2.35
N TYR A 96 -3.42 12.07 1.65
CA TYR A 96 -3.78 13.20 0.80
C TYR A 96 -4.01 14.47 1.61
N ALA A 97 -4.68 14.37 2.74
CA ALA A 97 -4.91 15.53 3.60
C ALA A 97 -3.62 16.10 4.21
N LYS A 98 -2.74 15.23 4.71
CA LYS A 98 -1.54 15.65 5.47
C LYS A 98 -0.33 15.98 4.59
N LYS A 99 -0.11 15.22 3.52
CA LYS A 99 1.10 15.34 2.69
C LYS A 99 0.86 16.05 1.36
N MET A 100 -0.34 15.92 0.82
CA MET A 100 -0.65 16.29 -0.55
C MET A 100 -1.68 17.40 -0.66
N ALA A 101 -2.11 18.00 0.46
CA ALA A 101 -3.04 19.12 0.48
C ALA A 101 -2.59 20.24 -0.48
N GLY A 102 -3.42 20.56 -1.45
CA GLY A 102 -3.16 21.60 -2.45
C GLY A 102 -2.17 21.23 -3.59
N LYS A 103 -1.37 20.17 -3.44
CA LYS A 103 -0.35 19.77 -4.45
C LYS A 103 -0.88 18.90 -5.58
N LEU A 104 -2.05 18.30 -5.40
CA LEU A 104 -2.65 17.36 -6.37
C LEU A 104 -3.97 17.86 -6.96
N ARG A 105 -4.28 19.15 -6.82
CA ARG A 105 -5.40 19.71 -7.59
C ARG A 105 -5.11 19.50 -9.08
N LYS A 106 -5.98 18.74 -9.72
CA LYS A 106 -5.94 18.58 -11.16
C LYS A 106 -6.48 19.86 -11.81
N SER A 107 -5.85 20.30 -12.88
CA SER A 107 -6.44 21.29 -13.78
C SER A 107 -7.75 20.74 -14.38
N VAL A 108 -8.58 21.60 -14.93
CA VAL A 108 -9.85 21.19 -15.57
C VAL A 108 -9.58 20.15 -16.67
N ALA A 109 -8.52 20.33 -17.47
CA ALA A 109 -8.16 19.39 -18.53
C ALA A 109 -7.71 18.04 -17.98
N GLU A 110 -6.89 18.02 -16.93
CA GLU A 110 -6.45 16.78 -16.27
C GLU A 110 -7.58 16.05 -15.59
N GLN A 111 -8.54 16.79 -15.02
CA GLN A 111 -9.74 16.20 -14.42
C GLN A 111 -10.63 15.56 -15.50
N ALA A 112 -10.82 16.24 -16.62
CA ALA A 112 -11.59 15.71 -17.75
C ALA A 112 -10.94 14.44 -18.32
N GLN A 113 -9.63 14.44 -18.52
CA GLN A 113 -8.88 13.27 -18.97
C GLN A 113 -9.01 12.10 -17.96
N TYR A 114 -8.86 12.36 -16.67
CA TYR A 114 -8.98 11.33 -15.64
C TYR A 114 -10.39 10.73 -15.62
N VAL A 115 -11.43 11.56 -15.68
CA VAL A 115 -12.83 11.11 -15.71
C VAL A 115 -13.15 10.29 -16.98
N ALA A 116 -12.54 10.62 -18.11
CA ALA A 116 -12.72 9.87 -19.35
C ALA A 116 -12.10 8.45 -19.27
N LEU A 117 -10.99 8.29 -18.56
CA LEU A 117 -10.27 7.03 -18.43
C LEU A 117 -10.75 6.17 -17.24
N GLN A 118 -11.01 6.80 -16.09
CA GLN A 118 -11.36 6.12 -14.86
C GLN A 118 -12.82 5.68 -14.85
N LYS A 119 -13.04 4.39 -14.59
CA LYS A 119 -14.39 3.80 -14.50
C LYS A 119 -14.75 3.32 -13.09
N ASP A 120 -13.77 3.26 -12.20
CA ASP A 120 -14.00 2.88 -10.81
C ASP A 120 -14.74 4.01 -10.06
N PRO A 121 -15.96 3.75 -9.51
CA PRO A 121 -16.78 4.80 -8.92
C PRO A 121 -16.20 5.36 -7.62
N GLU A 122 -15.51 4.54 -6.83
CA GLU A 122 -14.88 4.96 -5.56
C GLU A 122 -13.72 5.91 -5.83
N LEU A 123 -12.85 5.57 -6.78
CA LEU A 123 -11.74 6.43 -7.18
C LEU A 123 -12.22 7.73 -7.82
N LEU A 124 -13.29 7.68 -8.65
CA LEU A 124 -13.90 8.88 -9.21
C LEU A 124 -14.47 9.79 -8.13
N ALA A 125 -15.21 9.24 -7.16
CA ALA A 125 -15.77 9.99 -6.04
C ALA A 125 -14.66 10.62 -5.18
N PHE A 126 -13.64 9.84 -4.82
CA PHE A 126 -12.49 10.33 -4.08
C PHE A 126 -11.79 11.49 -4.79
N HIS A 127 -11.45 11.32 -6.07
CA HIS A 127 -10.73 12.36 -6.82
C HIS A 127 -11.58 13.60 -7.11
N ARG A 128 -12.92 13.47 -7.26
CA ARG A 128 -13.81 14.62 -7.32
C ARG A 128 -13.80 15.40 -6.02
N LYS A 129 -13.91 14.72 -4.88
CA LYS A 129 -13.88 15.33 -3.55
C LYS A 129 -12.56 16.07 -3.30
N VAL A 130 -11.43 15.41 -3.51
CA VAL A 130 -10.09 16.02 -3.32
C VAL A 130 -9.85 17.23 -4.24
N SER A 131 -10.49 17.26 -5.42
CA SER A 131 -10.35 18.34 -6.40
C SER A 131 -11.42 19.45 -6.23
N SER A 132 -12.43 19.26 -5.36
CA SER A 132 -13.45 20.28 -5.06
C SER A 132 -12.87 21.41 -4.18
N ASP A 133 -13.60 22.51 -4.07
CA ASP A 133 -13.18 23.64 -3.22
C ASP A 133 -13.22 23.29 -1.74
N GLU A 134 -14.16 22.44 -1.32
CA GLU A 134 -14.23 21.93 0.06
C GLU A 134 -13.09 20.96 0.39
N GLY A 135 -12.70 20.10 -0.57
CA GLY A 135 -11.65 19.12 -0.38
C GLY A 135 -11.99 18.02 0.63
N LEU A 136 -10.97 17.52 1.31
CA LEU A 136 -11.14 16.63 2.46
C LEU A 136 -11.37 17.47 3.72
N THR A 137 -12.47 17.19 4.41
CA THR A 137 -12.83 17.92 5.64
C THR A 137 -12.04 17.43 6.85
N ASP A 138 -11.98 18.22 7.93
CA ASP A 138 -11.39 17.80 9.20
C ASP A 138 -12.07 16.55 9.76
N ALA A 139 -13.38 16.38 9.52
CA ALA A 139 -14.12 15.18 9.91
C ALA A 139 -13.66 13.93 9.14
N ASP A 140 -13.38 14.04 7.83
CA ASP A 140 -12.83 12.94 7.02
C ASP A 140 -11.46 12.52 7.56
N VAL A 141 -10.62 13.49 7.86
CA VAL A 141 -9.26 13.25 8.37
C VAL A 141 -9.30 12.63 9.76
N ALA A 142 -10.13 13.14 10.66
CA ALA A 142 -10.29 12.60 12.02
C ALA A 142 -10.83 11.16 11.99
N ALA A 143 -11.79 10.87 11.12
CA ALA A 143 -12.31 9.51 10.94
C ALA A 143 -11.24 8.55 10.40
N ALA A 144 -10.46 8.98 9.40
CA ALA A 144 -9.35 8.20 8.86
C ALA A 144 -8.27 7.97 9.92
N GLU A 145 -7.87 8.99 10.66
CA GLU A 145 -6.89 8.88 11.76
C GLU A 145 -7.38 7.93 12.86
N GLY A 146 -8.65 8.02 13.26
CA GLY A 146 -9.23 7.13 14.26
C GLY A 146 -9.16 5.65 13.84
N ARG A 147 -9.46 5.34 12.57
CA ARG A 147 -9.32 3.97 12.03
C ARG A 147 -7.86 3.51 12.00
N LEU A 148 -6.94 4.36 11.54
CA LEU A 148 -5.50 4.06 11.54
C LEU A 148 -4.98 3.75 12.95
N ARG A 149 -5.36 4.55 13.94
CA ARG A 149 -5.03 4.30 15.36
C ARG A 149 -5.55 2.94 15.82
N GLY A 150 -6.78 2.56 15.44
CA GLY A 150 -7.32 1.24 15.72
C GLY A 150 -6.49 0.10 15.11
N PHE A 151 -6.07 0.24 13.85
CA PHE A 151 -5.24 -0.76 13.17
C PHE A 151 -3.86 -0.89 13.83
N PHE A 152 -3.20 0.23 14.13
CA PHE A 152 -1.88 0.20 14.77
C PHE A 152 -1.96 -0.22 16.25
N SER A 153 -3.04 0.07 16.96
CA SER A 153 -3.27 -0.49 18.32
C SER A 153 -3.37 -2.01 18.28
N ARG A 154 -4.05 -2.58 17.27
CA ARG A 154 -4.06 -4.04 17.05
C ARG A 154 -2.66 -4.57 16.74
N ALA A 155 -1.90 -3.89 15.87
CA ALA A 155 -0.52 -4.26 15.59
C ALA A 155 0.36 -4.25 16.85
N GLU A 156 0.21 -3.24 17.72
CA GLU A 156 0.91 -3.17 19.02
C GLU A 156 0.62 -4.39 19.90
N VAL A 157 -0.63 -4.89 19.90
CA VAL A 157 -0.99 -6.10 20.65
C VAL A 157 -0.32 -7.34 20.04
N ASN A 158 -0.40 -7.50 18.72
CA ASN A 158 0.22 -8.64 18.03
C ASN A 158 1.74 -8.67 18.23
N LEU A 159 2.38 -7.51 18.10
CA LEU A 159 3.82 -7.34 18.25
C LEU A 159 4.33 -7.36 19.71
N ALA A 160 3.43 -7.57 20.69
CA ALA A 160 3.85 -7.59 22.09
C ALA A 160 4.78 -8.75 22.44
N ASN A 161 4.55 -9.91 21.80
CA ASN A 161 5.28 -11.14 22.07
C ASN A 161 5.88 -11.79 20.80
N CYS A 162 5.72 -11.14 19.64
CA CYS A 162 6.12 -11.68 18.35
C CYS A 162 6.85 -10.61 17.53
N PRO A 163 7.83 -10.99 16.72
CA PRO A 163 8.59 -10.03 15.91
C PRO A 163 7.82 -9.50 14.69
N TRP A 164 6.77 -10.20 14.24
CA TRP A 164 6.01 -9.89 13.04
C TRP A 164 4.51 -9.76 13.32
N LEU A 165 3.77 -9.18 12.37
CA LEU A 165 2.32 -8.96 12.53
C LEU A 165 1.54 -10.25 12.75
N VAL A 166 2.07 -11.39 12.30
CA VAL A 166 1.45 -12.71 12.41
C VAL A 166 2.42 -13.72 13.02
N GLY A 167 2.75 -13.52 14.29
CA GLY A 167 3.60 -14.45 15.05
C GLY A 167 5.10 -14.35 14.75
N ASP A 168 5.77 -15.49 14.71
CA ASP A 168 7.24 -15.56 14.61
C ASP A 168 7.75 -15.60 13.17
N GLN A 169 6.86 -15.76 12.20
CA GLN A 169 7.19 -15.81 10.78
C GLN A 169 6.89 -14.48 10.09
N PHE A 170 7.86 -13.98 9.30
CA PHE A 170 7.63 -12.89 8.36
C PHE A 170 6.69 -13.35 7.25
N THR A 171 5.57 -12.63 7.05
CA THR A 171 4.48 -13.05 6.17
C THR A 171 4.10 -11.98 5.14
N LEU A 172 3.16 -12.32 4.26
CA LEU A 172 2.54 -11.38 3.32
C LEU A 172 1.85 -10.21 4.05
N ALA A 173 1.38 -10.40 5.30
CA ALA A 173 0.82 -9.32 6.11
C ALA A 173 1.86 -8.21 6.34
N ASP A 174 3.07 -8.58 6.74
CA ASP A 174 4.16 -7.62 6.95
C ASP A 174 4.47 -6.87 5.64
N ILE A 175 4.58 -7.60 4.52
CA ILE A 175 4.86 -7.01 3.20
C ILE A 175 3.77 -6.02 2.78
N ALA A 176 2.50 -6.36 2.97
CA ALA A 176 1.37 -5.49 2.61
C ALA A 176 1.34 -4.20 3.44
N TRP A 177 1.79 -4.25 4.70
CA TRP A 177 1.78 -3.10 5.61
C TRP A 177 3.03 -2.22 5.53
N VAL A 178 4.10 -2.67 4.89
CA VAL A 178 5.29 -1.84 4.65
C VAL A 178 4.94 -0.53 3.93
N PRO A 179 4.31 -0.51 2.74
CA PRO A 179 3.99 0.74 2.07
C PRO A 179 3.01 1.61 2.86
N VAL A 180 2.09 1.01 3.63
CA VAL A 180 1.17 1.74 4.51
C VAL A 180 1.95 2.50 5.57
N HIS A 181 2.81 1.81 6.34
CA HIS A 181 3.60 2.42 7.40
C HIS A 181 4.49 3.55 6.87
N PHE A 182 5.30 3.28 5.83
CA PHE A 182 6.28 4.26 5.36
C PHE A 182 5.65 5.48 4.68
N THR A 183 4.52 5.32 4.01
CA THR A 183 3.80 6.47 3.45
C THR A 183 3.13 7.31 4.54
N LEU A 184 2.58 6.67 5.57
CA LEU A 184 2.01 7.35 6.75
C LEU A 184 3.08 8.05 7.60
N LEU A 185 4.28 7.44 7.75
CA LEU A 185 5.42 8.10 8.37
C LEU A 185 5.78 9.38 7.63
N GLY A 186 5.82 9.34 6.29
CA GLY A 186 6.02 10.52 5.45
C GLY A 186 4.87 11.54 5.50
N ALA A 187 3.70 11.14 5.98
CA ALA A 187 2.54 11.99 6.26
C ALA A 187 2.44 12.42 7.74
N GLN A 188 3.50 12.20 8.52
CA GLN A 188 3.61 12.58 9.93
C GLN A 188 2.57 11.93 10.85
N PHE A 189 2.16 10.69 10.55
CA PHE A 189 1.35 9.91 11.48
C PHE A 189 2.15 9.66 12.77
N PRO A 190 1.54 9.80 13.98
CA PRO A 190 2.26 9.80 15.25
C PRO A 190 2.70 8.39 15.70
N PHE A 191 3.62 7.77 14.97
CA PHE A 191 4.16 6.43 15.29
C PHE A 191 4.93 6.36 16.63
N ASN A 192 5.31 7.50 17.21
CA ASN A 192 5.87 7.55 18.56
C ASN A 192 4.90 7.00 19.64
N GLU A 193 3.60 6.96 19.36
CA GLU A 193 2.59 6.37 20.22
C GLU A 193 2.51 4.82 20.07
N PHE A 194 3.21 4.25 19.07
CA PHE A 194 3.20 2.84 18.70
C PHE A 194 4.64 2.28 18.69
N PRO A 195 5.25 2.08 19.88
CA PRO A 195 6.67 1.73 19.97
C PRO A 195 7.02 0.36 19.38
N ARG A 196 6.11 -0.63 19.45
CA ARG A 196 6.35 -1.96 18.86
C ARG A 196 6.23 -1.93 17.35
N VAL A 197 5.28 -1.17 16.79
CA VAL A 197 5.19 -0.91 15.35
C VAL A 197 6.46 -0.20 14.86
N SER A 198 6.99 0.73 15.65
CA SER A 198 8.26 1.40 15.34
C SER A 198 9.43 0.41 15.34
N ALA A 199 9.49 -0.50 16.32
CA ALA A 199 10.50 -1.57 16.36
C ALA A 199 10.36 -2.55 15.19
N TRP A 200 9.12 -2.95 14.83
CA TRP A 200 8.83 -3.74 13.65
C TRP A 200 9.33 -3.04 12.36
N ALA A 201 9.10 -1.74 12.22
CA ALA A 201 9.57 -0.99 11.06
C ALA A 201 11.11 -0.93 10.98
N VAL A 202 11.82 -0.91 12.12
CA VAL A 202 13.30 -1.06 12.16
C VAL A 202 13.70 -2.46 11.67
N ALA A 203 13.06 -3.52 12.16
CA ALA A 203 13.33 -4.88 11.73
C ALA A 203 13.08 -5.09 10.22
N ILE A 204 12.04 -4.45 9.67
CA ILE A 204 11.77 -4.42 8.22
C ILE A 204 12.96 -3.80 7.45
N ARG A 205 13.51 -2.68 7.93
CA ARG A 205 14.63 -1.99 7.26
C ARG A 205 15.90 -2.83 7.18
N GLU A 206 16.10 -3.75 8.14
CA GLU A 206 17.24 -4.65 8.17
C GLU A 206 17.13 -5.78 7.13
N ARG A 207 15.95 -6.04 6.57
CA ARG A 207 15.76 -7.09 5.56
C ARG A 207 16.39 -6.68 4.23
N GLN A 208 17.09 -7.63 3.59
CA GLN A 208 17.64 -7.41 2.25
C GLN A 208 16.55 -7.05 1.24
N SER A 209 15.39 -7.71 1.33
CA SER A 209 14.24 -7.45 0.45
C SER A 209 13.71 -6.02 0.54
N PHE A 210 13.82 -5.37 1.71
CA PHE A 210 13.47 -3.96 1.86
C PHE A 210 14.53 -3.06 1.19
N ARG A 211 15.81 -3.35 1.38
CA ARG A 211 16.90 -2.56 0.77
C ARG A 211 16.82 -2.61 -0.75
N GLU A 212 16.72 -3.81 -1.33
CA GLU A 212 16.70 -4.00 -2.78
C GLU A 212 15.34 -3.66 -3.42
N GLY A 213 14.25 -4.03 -2.77
CA GLY A 213 12.90 -3.87 -3.32
C GLY A 213 12.23 -2.54 -2.99
N VAL A 214 12.76 -1.77 -2.01
CA VAL A 214 12.19 -0.48 -1.60
C VAL A 214 13.21 0.64 -1.62
N LEU A 215 14.28 0.58 -0.80
CA LEU A 215 15.22 1.70 -0.66
C LEU A 215 15.96 2.03 -1.96
N ARG A 216 16.27 1.03 -2.77
CA ARG A 216 16.89 1.22 -4.07
C ARG A 216 16.08 2.14 -4.98
N TRP A 217 14.75 2.11 -4.85
CA TRP A 217 13.80 2.86 -5.70
C TRP A 217 13.26 4.11 -5.01
N CYS A 218 13.22 4.10 -3.69
CA CYS A 218 12.68 5.17 -2.84
C CYS A 218 13.63 5.44 -1.66
N PRO A 219 14.84 6.00 -1.89
CA PRO A 219 15.87 6.15 -0.87
C PRO A 219 15.50 7.10 0.28
N GLN A 220 14.40 7.85 0.15
CA GLN A 220 13.87 8.74 1.19
C GLN A 220 13.07 8.01 2.30
N PHE A 221 12.87 6.71 2.19
CA PHE A 221 12.17 5.90 3.22
C PHE A 221 13.09 5.41 4.34
#